data_6a401d333e710334266a98349a36bae8
#
_entry.id   6a401d333e710334266a98349a36bae8
#
_cell.length_a   1.000
_cell.length_b   1.000
_cell.length_c   1.000
_cell.angle_alpha   90.00
_cell.angle_beta   90.00
_cell.angle_gamma   90.00
#
_symmetry.space_group_name_H-M   'P 1'
#
loop_
_entity.id
_entity.type
_entity.pdbx_description
1 polymer ?
#
loop_
_entity_poly.entity_id
_entity_poly.type
_entity_poly.pdbx_seq_one_letter_code
_entity_poly.pdbx_strand_id
1 'polypeptide(L)'
;MYPFIARRLLSTIPVLVIVAVLVFLLLRLTPGDPAAILAGDAASPDQIAQIRVGLGLDKPIIVQFGIWVSHLLHADLGESFYFKIKVTDLIAQRLEPTLALATLTIIIAVLVAVPLGVLAAWRFGGWFDRALMGFSVLGFSIPVFVLAYILIWIVSLKLGWLPVQGYRRLADGFGPFLRHLILPSITLSVIYIALIARVTRASVVEALGEDYIRTARAKGLPESRVLVAHALANSAVPIVTVIGIGVALLIGGVVVTESVYAIPGLGRLTVDAVLARDFPTIQGVILFFSLVYVVVNLLVDISYVFLDPRIRY
;
A
#
# COMPACT_ATOMS: atom_id res chain seq x y z
N MET A 1 -26.59 -6.74 -5.72
CA MET A 1 -25.57 -5.99 -4.95
C MET A 1 -25.37 -6.56 -3.54
N TYR A 2 -26.38 -6.59 -2.66
CA TYR A 2 -26.19 -7.09 -1.28
C TYR A 2 -25.63 -8.52 -1.18
N PRO A 3 -26.11 -9.52 -1.94
CA PRO A 3 -25.57 -10.87 -1.86
C PRO A 3 -24.11 -10.96 -2.31
N PHE A 4 -23.73 -10.18 -3.32
CA PHE A 4 -22.35 -10.11 -3.80
C PHE A 4 -21.40 -9.56 -2.73
N ILE A 5 -21.75 -8.41 -2.12
CA ILE A 5 -20.94 -7.80 -1.05
C ILE A 5 -20.84 -8.75 0.14
N ALA A 6 -21.95 -9.37 0.55
CA ALA A 6 -21.95 -10.34 1.65
C ALA A 6 -21.06 -11.54 1.36
N ARG A 7 -21.13 -12.12 0.14
CA ARG A 7 -20.27 -13.24 -0.27
C ARG A 7 -18.79 -12.84 -0.29
N ARG A 8 -18.49 -11.61 -0.76
CA ARG A 8 -17.11 -11.08 -0.75
C ARG A 8 -16.59 -10.87 0.67
N LEU A 9 -17.39 -10.28 1.55
CA LEU A 9 -17.05 -10.15 2.97
C LEU A 9 -16.79 -11.52 3.63
N LEU A 10 -17.65 -12.50 3.36
CA LEU A 10 -17.44 -13.86 3.87
C LEU A 10 -16.16 -14.51 3.32
N SER A 11 -15.82 -14.26 2.05
CA SER A 11 -14.58 -14.80 1.45
C SER A 11 -13.30 -14.16 1.99
N THR A 12 -13.37 -13.00 2.66
CA THR A 12 -12.20 -12.39 3.31
C THR A 12 -11.90 -12.99 4.70
N ILE A 13 -12.89 -13.62 5.35
CA ILE A 13 -12.71 -14.21 6.68
C ILE A 13 -11.61 -15.29 6.69
N PRO A 14 -11.58 -16.28 5.77
CA PRO A 14 -10.49 -17.26 5.73
C PRO A 14 -9.11 -16.62 5.58
N VAL A 15 -8.99 -15.56 4.78
CA VAL A 15 -7.72 -14.83 4.59
C VAL A 15 -7.28 -14.19 5.90
N LEU A 16 -8.17 -13.49 6.60
CA LEU A 16 -7.86 -12.88 7.90
C LEU A 16 -7.50 -13.93 8.95
N VAL A 17 -8.18 -15.08 8.96
CA VAL A 17 -7.86 -16.19 9.88
C VAL A 17 -6.45 -16.74 9.58
N ILE A 18 -6.11 -16.98 8.31
CA ILE A 18 -4.77 -17.45 7.93
C ILE A 18 -3.71 -16.43 8.35
N VAL A 19 -3.93 -15.15 8.07
CA VAL A 19 -3.00 -14.08 8.50
C VAL A 19 -2.87 -14.04 10.01
N ALA A 20 -3.97 -14.12 10.76
CA ALA A 20 -3.95 -14.14 12.21
C ALA A 20 -3.13 -15.33 12.76
N VAL A 21 -3.32 -16.53 12.19
CA VAL A 21 -2.52 -17.71 12.57
C VAL A 21 -1.03 -17.51 12.26
N LEU A 22 -0.69 -17.02 11.08
CA LEU A 22 0.70 -16.76 10.68
C LEU A 22 1.36 -15.73 11.59
N VAL A 23 0.68 -14.61 11.83
CA VAL A 23 1.18 -13.52 12.70
C VAL A 23 1.34 -14.00 14.15
N PHE A 24 0.41 -14.81 14.66
CA PHE A 24 0.54 -15.42 15.97
C PHE A 24 1.73 -16.37 16.04
N LEU A 25 1.94 -17.21 15.03
CA LEU A 25 3.05 -18.17 14.98
C LEU A 25 4.41 -17.46 14.82
N LEU A 26 4.45 -16.30 14.15
CA LEU A 26 5.69 -15.55 13.91
C LEU A 26 6.48 -15.31 15.20
N LEU A 27 5.80 -14.90 16.27
CA LEU A 27 6.42 -14.69 17.58
C LEU A 27 7.04 -15.99 18.15
N ARG A 28 6.42 -17.13 17.89
CA ARG A 28 6.79 -18.43 18.47
C ARG A 28 7.84 -19.17 17.66
N LEU A 29 7.90 -18.89 16.35
CA LEU A 29 8.90 -19.45 15.46
C LEU A 29 10.20 -18.62 15.41
N THR A 30 10.14 -17.38 15.91
CA THR A 30 11.33 -16.52 15.99
C THR A 30 12.26 -17.04 17.09
N PRO A 31 13.57 -17.21 16.81
CA PRO A 31 14.54 -17.62 17.82
C PRO A 31 14.62 -16.61 18.98
N GLY A 32 14.52 -17.10 20.19
CA GLY A 32 14.54 -16.31 21.42
C GLY A 32 13.27 -16.47 22.27
N ASP A 33 13.40 -16.26 23.57
CA ASP A 33 12.28 -16.25 24.51
C ASP A 33 11.72 -14.82 24.62
N PRO A 34 10.46 -14.56 24.22
CA PRO A 34 9.85 -13.24 24.37
C PRO A 34 9.89 -12.70 25.80
N ALA A 35 9.78 -13.57 26.80
CA ALA A 35 9.88 -13.17 28.20
C ALA A 35 11.29 -12.71 28.56
N ALA A 36 12.33 -13.36 28.05
CA ALA A 36 13.71 -12.95 28.25
C ALA A 36 14.02 -11.63 27.55
N ILE A 37 13.51 -11.44 26.31
CA ILE A 37 13.67 -10.18 25.57
C ILE A 37 13.04 -9.01 26.34
N LEU A 38 11.84 -9.20 26.87
CA LEU A 38 11.14 -8.18 27.65
C LEU A 38 11.82 -7.88 29.00
N ALA A 39 12.35 -8.92 29.63
CA ALA A 39 13.06 -8.81 30.90
C ALA A 39 14.39 -8.05 30.77
N GLY A 40 15.05 -8.13 29.60
CA GLY A 40 16.37 -7.54 29.37
C GLY A 40 17.53 -8.41 29.88
N ASP A 41 18.74 -8.04 29.46
CA ASP A 41 19.96 -8.85 29.68
C ASP A 41 20.36 -9.00 31.19
N ALA A 42 19.87 -8.13 32.05
CA ALA A 42 20.20 -8.13 33.48
C ALA A 42 19.13 -8.84 34.37
N ALA A 43 18.10 -9.43 33.76
CA ALA A 43 17.00 -10.04 34.52
C ALA A 43 17.37 -11.39 35.10
N SER A 44 16.90 -11.64 36.33
CA SER A 44 17.04 -12.96 36.99
C SER A 44 16.11 -14.00 36.33
N PRO A 45 16.45 -15.30 36.44
CA PRO A 45 15.58 -16.38 35.96
C PRO A 45 14.15 -16.31 36.52
N ASP A 46 13.99 -15.89 37.80
CA ASP A 46 12.70 -15.75 38.44
C ASP A 46 11.87 -14.61 37.83
N GLN A 47 12.51 -13.48 37.49
CA GLN A 47 11.85 -12.38 36.80
C GLN A 47 11.36 -12.80 35.42
N ILE A 48 12.19 -13.52 34.65
CA ILE A 48 11.81 -14.07 33.34
C ILE A 48 10.61 -15.02 33.47
N ALA A 49 10.62 -15.89 34.49
CA ALA A 49 9.51 -16.82 34.77
C ALA A 49 8.21 -16.07 35.06
N GLN A 50 8.26 -15.02 35.91
CA GLN A 50 7.09 -14.18 36.21
C GLN A 50 6.53 -13.50 34.97
N ILE A 51 7.38 -12.92 34.11
CA ILE A 51 6.98 -12.30 32.86
C ILE A 51 6.36 -13.34 31.91
N ARG A 52 6.94 -14.55 31.83
CA ARG A 52 6.40 -15.65 31.02
C ARG A 52 4.99 -16.04 31.45
N VAL A 53 4.73 -16.15 32.73
CA VAL A 53 3.38 -16.40 33.27
C VAL A 53 2.45 -15.23 33.00
N GLY A 54 2.91 -13.99 33.22
CA GLY A 54 2.14 -12.77 32.91
C GLY A 54 1.72 -12.65 31.44
N LEU A 55 2.56 -13.09 30.51
CA LEU A 55 2.27 -13.16 29.09
C LEU A 55 1.47 -14.42 28.68
N GLY A 56 1.20 -15.34 29.64
CA GLY A 56 0.50 -16.60 29.38
C GLY A 56 1.27 -17.58 28.51
N LEU A 57 2.59 -17.42 28.37
CA LEU A 57 3.46 -18.27 27.56
C LEU A 57 3.70 -19.66 28.19
N ASP A 58 3.27 -19.86 29.41
CA ASP A 58 3.25 -21.14 30.15
C ASP A 58 2.09 -22.06 29.72
N LYS A 59 1.06 -21.49 29.03
CA LYS A 59 -0.14 -22.23 28.64
C LYS A 59 0.07 -22.99 27.31
N PRO A 60 -0.74 -24.06 27.04
CA PRO A 60 -0.74 -24.69 25.72
C PRO A 60 -0.97 -23.69 24.58
N ILE A 61 -0.32 -23.88 23.44
CA ILE A 61 -0.32 -22.93 22.31
C ILE A 61 -1.74 -22.60 21.80
N ILE A 62 -2.66 -23.57 21.85
CA ILE A 62 -4.06 -23.37 21.45
C ILE A 62 -4.76 -22.39 22.40
N VAL A 63 -4.48 -22.51 23.71
CA VAL A 63 -5.05 -21.61 24.73
C VAL A 63 -4.49 -20.19 24.55
N GLN A 64 -3.17 -20.08 24.30
CA GLN A 64 -2.53 -18.79 24.00
C GLN A 64 -3.15 -18.15 22.77
N PHE A 65 -3.39 -18.91 21.70
CA PHE A 65 -4.05 -18.42 20.48
C PHE A 65 -5.47 -17.92 20.77
N GLY A 66 -6.26 -18.69 21.54
CA GLY A 66 -7.61 -18.28 21.92
C GLY A 66 -7.66 -16.99 22.73
N ILE A 67 -6.75 -16.81 23.69
CA ILE A 67 -6.62 -15.58 24.49
C ILE A 67 -6.24 -14.41 23.57
N TRP A 68 -5.24 -14.61 22.71
CA TRP A 68 -4.78 -13.57 21.78
C TRP A 68 -5.87 -13.15 20.80
N VAL A 69 -6.61 -14.09 20.21
CA VAL A 69 -7.75 -13.80 19.34
C VAL A 69 -8.85 -13.06 20.11
N SER A 70 -9.10 -13.43 21.36
CA SER A 70 -10.07 -12.70 22.19
C SER A 70 -9.68 -11.23 22.40
N HIS A 71 -8.40 -10.94 22.70
CA HIS A 71 -7.89 -9.57 22.77
C HIS A 71 -8.06 -8.84 21.43
N LEU A 72 -7.72 -9.49 20.33
CA LEU A 72 -7.85 -8.92 18.99
C LEU A 72 -9.30 -8.53 18.65
N LEU A 73 -10.28 -9.37 19.01
CA LEU A 73 -11.71 -9.09 18.80
C LEU A 73 -12.23 -7.90 19.63
N HIS A 74 -11.53 -7.55 20.73
CA HIS A 74 -11.80 -6.35 21.53
C HIS A 74 -10.94 -5.14 21.10
N ALA A 75 -10.28 -5.22 19.93
CA ALA A 75 -9.35 -4.21 19.42
C ALA A 75 -8.16 -3.93 20.36
N ASP A 76 -7.82 -4.89 21.23
CA ASP A 76 -6.64 -4.84 22.07
C ASP A 76 -5.48 -5.57 21.36
N LEU A 77 -4.54 -4.78 20.85
CA LEU A 77 -3.32 -5.27 20.18
C LEU A 77 -2.14 -5.42 21.15
N GLY A 78 -2.40 -5.21 22.45
CA GLY A 78 -1.38 -5.24 23.48
C GLY A 78 -0.58 -3.94 23.61
N GLU A 79 0.47 -4.00 24.41
CA GLU A 79 1.40 -2.90 24.67
C GLU A 79 2.74 -3.17 23.99
N SER A 80 3.30 -2.13 23.38
CA SER A 80 4.62 -2.16 22.77
C SER A 80 5.70 -2.42 23.83
N PHE A 81 6.57 -3.39 23.57
CA PHE A 81 7.68 -3.69 24.48
C PHE A 81 8.75 -2.59 24.46
N TYR A 82 8.91 -1.93 23.32
CA TYR A 82 9.91 -0.89 23.12
C TYR A 82 9.39 0.50 23.49
N PHE A 83 8.22 0.89 22.95
CA PHE A 83 7.66 2.24 23.13
C PHE A 83 6.88 2.41 24.44
N LYS A 84 6.51 1.31 25.13
CA LYS A 84 5.77 1.31 26.43
C LYS A 84 4.42 2.03 26.36
N ILE A 85 3.76 1.99 25.21
CA ILE A 85 2.40 2.49 24.99
C ILE A 85 1.60 1.47 24.21
N LYS A 86 0.28 1.61 24.17
CA LYS A 86 -0.61 0.71 23.43
C LYS A 86 -0.28 0.71 21.94
N VAL A 87 -0.27 -0.46 21.34
CA VAL A 87 -0.01 -0.62 19.90
C VAL A 87 -1.07 0.09 19.05
N THR A 88 -2.33 0.11 19.51
CA THR A 88 -3.41 0.88 18.88
C THR A 88 -3.10 2.37 18.78
N ASP A 89 -2.54 2.96 19.85
CA ASP A 89 -2.17 4.37 19.87
C ASP A 89 -0.96 4.66 18.97
N LEU A 90 0.02 3.75 18.94
CA LEU A 90 1.14 3.83 18.01
C LEU A 90 0.67 3.84 16.54
N ILE A 91 -0.24 2.94 16.20
CA ILE A 91 -0.80 2.86 14.85
C ILE A 91 -1.57 4.15 14.54
N ALA A 92 -2.43 4.62 15.44
CA ALA A 92 -3.21 5.84 15.24
C ALA A 92 -2.32 7.07 15.00
N GLN A 93 -1.23 7.23 15.76
CA GLN A 93 -0.29 8.34 15.62
C GLN A 93 0.48 8.32 14.29
N ARG A 94 0.71 7.12 13.72
CA ARG A 94 1.50 6.91 12.50
C ARG A 94 0.65 6.76 11.24
N LEU A 95 -0.68 6.73 11.37
CA LEU A 95 -1.62 6.49 10.29
C LEU A 95 -1.67 7.66 9.29
N GLU A 96 -1.76 8.90 9.79
CA GLU A 96 -1.86 10.10 8.96
C GLU A 96 -0.72 10.22 7.93
N PRO A 97 0.58 10.13 8.32
CA PRO A 97 1.67 10.22 7.37
C PRO A 97 1.63 9.15 6.27
N THR A 98 1.34 7.90 6.64
CA THR A 98 1.28 6.78 5.69
C THR A 98 0.12 6.96 4.72
N LEU A 99 -1.08 7.29 5.20
CA LEU A 99 -2.24 7.50 4.33
C LEU A 99 -2.06 8.72 3.42
N ALA A 100 -1.48 9.80 3.93
CA ALA A 100 -1.20 10.99 3.14
C ALA A 100 -0.22 10.68 2.00
N LEU A 101 0.89 9.99 2.31
CA LEU A 101 1.87 9.57 1.32
C LEU A 101 1.25 8.64 0.28
N ALA A 102 0.52 7.60 0.71
CA ALA A 102 -0.12 6.65 -0.19
C ALA A 102 -1.16 7.32 -1.10
N THR A 103 -2.02 8.17 -0.53
CA THR A 103 -3.07 8.87 -1.28
C THR A 103 -2.46 9.80 -2.33
N LEU A 104 -1.49 10.63 -1.96
CA LEU A 104 -0.85 11.54 -2.91
C LEU A 104 -0.09 10.78 -4.00
N THR A 105 0.58 9.68 -3.64
CA THR A 105 1.28 8.81 -4.60
C THR A 105 0.32 8.25 -5.66
N ILE A 106 -0.83 7.70 -5.24
CA ILE A 106 -1.82 7.13 -6.18
C ILE A 106 -2.46 8.22 -7.02
N ILE A 107 -2.78 9.37 -6.46
CA ILE A 107 -3.32 10.50 -7.22
C ILE A 107 -2.34 10.91 -8.32
N ILE A 108 -1.05 11.12 -7.99
CA ILE A 108 -0.02 11.46 -8.98
C ILE A 108 0.11 10.34 -10.02
N ALA A 109 0.17 9.08 -9.57
CA ALA A 109 0.34 7.95 -10.46
C ALA A 109 -0.80 7.83 -11.47
N VAL A 110 -2.05 7.92 -11.03
CA VAL A 110 -3.24 7.80 -11.90
C VAL A 110 -3.35 8.99 -12.86
N LEU A 111 -3.19 10.22 -12.34
CA LEU A 111 -3.28 11.44 -13.15
C LEU A 111 -2.21 11.52 -14.25
N VAL A 112 -1.05 10.90 -14.03
CA VAL A 112 0.02 10.86 -15.03
C VAL A 112 -0.08 9.62 -15.91
N ALA A 113 -0.26 8.44 -15.31
CA ALA A 113 -0.18 7.17 -16.03
C ALA A 113 -1.32 6.95 -17.02
N VAL A 114 -2.57 7.28 -16.64
CA VAL A 114 -3.74 7.04 -17.50
C VAL A 114 -3.66 7.89 -18.75
N PRO A 115 -3.44 9.23 -18.70
CA PRO A 115 -3.26 10.02 -19.92
C PRO A 115 -2.08 9.58 -20.79
N LEU A 116 -0.93 9.25 -20.17
CA LEU A 116 0.24 8.77 -20.92
C LEU A 116 -0.04 7.42 -21.60
N GLY A 117 -0.73 6.50 -20.92
CA GLY A 117 -1.12 5.21 -21.49
C GLY A 117 -2.09 5.34 -22.66
N VAL A 118 -3.11 6.21 -22.55
CA VAL A 118 -4.06 6.52 -23.64
C VAL A 118 -3.34 7.15 -24.82
N LEU A 119 -2.45 8.12 -24.59
CA LEU A 119 -1.68 8.78 -25.63
C LEU A 119 -0.74 7.81 -26.37
N ALA A 120 -0.11 6.89 -25.63
CA ALA A 120 0.74 5.85 -26.21
C ALA A 120 -0.07 4.86 -27.05
N ALA A 121 -1.27 4.48 -26.58
CA ALA A 121 -2.19 3.64 -27.34
C ALA A 121 -2.65 4.31 -28.64
N TRP A 122 -3.00 5.60 -28.58
CA TRP A 122 -3.38 6.37 -29.76
C TRP A 122 -2.26 6.45 -30.80
N ARG A 123 -1.00 6.59 -30.34
CA ARG A 123 0.20 6.63 -31.19
C ARG A 123 0.94 5.29 -31.22
N PHE A 124 0.19 4.20 -31.20
CA PHE A 124 0.71 2.84 -31.18
C PHE A 124 1.81 2.60 -32.22
N GLY A 125 2.94 2.00 -31.80
CA GLY A 125 4.11 1.74 -32.64
C GLY A 125 4.99 2.97 -32.93
N GLY A 126 4.55 4.19 -32.52
CA GLY A 126 5.32 5.42 -32.68
C GLY A 126 6.46 5.57 -31.65
N TRP A 127 7.23 6.65 -31.79
CA TRP A 127 8.36 6.94 -30.89
C TRP A 127 7.89 7.16 -29.43
N PHE A 128 6.74 7.83 -29.25
CA PHE A 128 6.18 8.10 -27.92
C PHE A 128 5.79 6.81 -27.19
N ASP A 129 5.16 5.89 -27.90
CA ASP A 129 4.83 4.58 -27.39
C ASP A 129 6.08 3.81 -26.95
N ARG A 130 7.11 3.78 -27.79
CA ARG A 130 8.40 3.12 -27.48
C ARG A 130 9.10 3.78 -26.30
N ALA A 131 9.08 5.11 -26.22
CA ALA A 131 9.67 5.85 -25.11
C ALA A 131 8.95 5.55 -23.78
N LEU A 132 7.61 5.52 -23.77
CA LEU A 132 6.82 5.15 -22.59
C LEU A 132 7.10 3.71 -22.14
N MET A 133 7.21 2.77 -23.08
CA MET A 133 7.56 1.39 -22.77
C MET A 133 8.98 1.28 -22.20
N GLY A 134 9.95 2.02 -22.76
CA GLY A 134 11.30 2.12 -22.21
C GLY A 134 11.34 2.71 -20.80
N PHE A 135 10.59 3.80 -20.57
CA PHE A 135 10.41 4.37 -19.24
C PHE A 135 9.80 3.36 -18.26
N SER A 136 8.81 2.59 -18.70
CA SER A 136 8.19 1.57 -17.85
C SER A 136 9.19 0.49 -17.44
N VAL A 137 10.06 0.05 -18.35
CA VAL A 137 11.13 -0.92 -18.02
C VAL A 137 12.11 -0.32 -17.01
N LEU A 138 12.57 0.92 -17.23
CA LEU A 138 13.49 1.61 -16.32
C LEU A 138 12.85 1.85 -14.95
N GLY A 139 11.58 2.25 -14.90
CA GLY A 139 10.86 2.51 -13.66
C GLY A 139 10.73 1.28 -12.75
N PHE A 140 10.69 0.08 -13.33
CA PHE A 140 10.73 -1.17 -12.56
C PHE A 140 12.15 -1.62 -12.20
N SER A 141 13.15 -1.23 -12.98
CA SER A 141 14.53 -1.70 -12.79
C SER A 141 15.27 -0.91 -11.71
N ILE A 142 14.89 0.34 -11.49
CA ILE A 142 15.56 1.20 -10.50
C ILE A 142 14.94 0.99 -9.12
N PRO A 143 15.73 0.56 -8.10
CA PRO A 143 15.22 0.48 -6.73
C PRO A 143 14.73 1.84 -6.23
N VAL A 144 13.57 1.86 -5.55
CA VAL A 144 12.93 3.09 -5.04
C VAL A 144 13.89 3.95 -4.21
N PHE A 145 14.71 3.34 -3.34
CA PHE A 145 15.65 4.10 -2.52
C PHE A 145 16.76 4.78 -3.33
N VAL A 146 17.20 4.17 -4.43
CA VAL A 146 18.20 4.79 -5.34
C VAL A 146 17.59 6.02 -5.99
N LEU A 147 16.36 5.90 -6.52
CA LEU A 147 15.62 7.02 -7.08
C LEU A 147 15.40 8.12 -6.05
N ALA A 148 15.04 7.74 -4.81
CA ALA A 148 14.87 8.68 -3.70
C ALA A 148 16.14 9.52 -3.47
N TYR A 149 17.30 8.88 -3.33
CA TYR A 149 18.57 9.61 -3.11
C TYR A 149 18.97 10.49 -4.30
N ILE A 150 18.72 10.04 -5.54
CA ILE A 150 18.97 10.87 -6.73
C ILE A 150 18.08 12.11 -6.72
N LEU A 151 16.78 11.96 -6.42
CA LEU A 151 15.83 13.07 -6.36
C LEU A 151 16.13 14.02 -5.19
N ILE A 152 16.49 13.52 -4.02
CA ILE A 152 16.95 14.32 -2.89
C ILE A 152 18.18 15.14 -3.30
N TRP A 153 19.16 14.51 -3.93
CA TRP A 153 20.38 15.20 -4.35
C TRP A 153 20.11 16.31 -5.36
N ILE A 154 19.28 16.05 -6.37
CA ILE A 154 18.97 17.05 -7.41
C ILE A 154 18.05 18.13 -6.86
N VAL A 155 16.86 17.72 -6.34
CA VAL A 155 15.75 18.65 -6.05
C VAL A 155 15.96 19.37 -4.71
N SER A 156 16.44 18.66 -3.70
CA SER A 156 16.58 19.23 -2.37
C SER A 156 17.95 19.88 -2.14
N LEU A 157 19.05 19.19 -2.50
CA LEU A 157 20.39 19.68 -2.19
C LEU A 157 20.93 20.65 -3.25
N LYS A 158 20.77 20.34 -4.56
CA LYS A 158 21.28 21.23 -5.62
C LYS A 158 20.34 22.40 -5.91
N LEU A 159 19.05 22.14 -6.06
CA LEU A 159 18.06 23.16 -6.43
C LEU A 159 17.44 23.87 -5.24
N GLY A 160 17.45 23.28 -4.04
CA GLY A 160 16.86 23.86 -2.82
C GLY A 160 15.34 24.01 -2.86
N TRP A 161 14.63 23.30 -3.76
CA TRP A 161 13.19 23.49 -3.98
C TRP A 161 12.34 22.87 -2.89
N LEU A 162 12.69 21.67 -2.45
CA LEU A 162 11.91 20.86 -1.51
C LEU A 162 12.79 20.39 -0.34
N PRO A 163 12.21 20.13 0.84
CA PRO A 163 12.96 19.63 1.99
C PRO A 163 13.54 18.24 1.71
N VAL A 164 14.68 17.94 2.34
CA VAL A 164 15.38 16.65 2.23
C VAL A 164 14.60 15.55 2.93
N GLN A 165 14.10 15.83 4.14
CA GLN A 165 13.47 14.86 5.04
C GLN A 165 12.42 15.52 5.94
N GLY A 166 11.66 14.68 6.65
CA GLY A 166 10.70 15.10 7.64
C GLY A 166 9.27 15.09 7.14
N TYR A 167 8.35 15.37 8.04
CA TYR A 167 6.91 15.41 7.81
C TYR A 167 6.29 16.59 8.54
N ARG A 168 5.29 17.22 7.96
CA ARG A 168 4.43 18.21 8.61
C ARG A 168 3.00 17.72 8.52
N ARG A 169 2.26 17.80 9.62
CA ARG A 169 0.85 17.39 9.65
C ARG A 169 -0.02 18.36 8.85
N LEU A 170 -1.14 17.88 8.36
CA LEU A 170 -2.11 18.73 7.68
C LEU A 170 -2.61 19.87 8.60
N ALA A 171 -2.71 19.61 9.88
CA ALA A 171 -3.05 20.61 10.91
C ALA A 171 -2.03 21.76 11.02
N ASP A 172 -0.76 21.54 10.64
CA ASP A 172 0.31 22.56 10.64
C ASP A 172 0.22 23.50 9.42
N GLY A 173 -0.74 23.25 8.51
CA GLY A 173 -0.98 24.02 7.29
C GLY A 173 -0.72 23.22 6.01
N PHE A 174 -1.58 23.44 5.01
CA PHE A 174 -1.56 22.70 3.75
C PHE A 174 -0.25 22.88 2.95
N GLY A 175 0.30 24.08 2.92
CA GLY A 175 1.55 24.38 2.21
C GLY A 175 2.76 23.61 2.74
N PRO A 176 3.10 23.71 4.04
CA PRO A 176 4.15 22.91 4.66
C PRO A 176 3.93 21.41 4.55
N PHE A 177 2.70 20.93 4.74
CA PHE A 177 2.31 19.52 4.56
C PHE A 177 2.66 19.04 3.15
N LEU A 178 2.20 19.74 2.11
CA LEU A 178 2.41 19.31 0.72
C LEU A 178 3.89 19.36 0.33
N ARG A 179 4.64 20.40 0.77
CA ARG A 179 6.08 20.52 0.47
C ARG A 179 6.90 19.31 0.96
N HIS A 180 6.54 18.71 2.09
CA HIS A 180 7.25 17.53 2.62
C HIS A 180 6.79 16.23 1.96
N LEU A 181 5.59 16.18 1.36
CA LEU A 181 5.05 14.98 0.74
C LEU A 181 5.30 14.87 -0.76
N ILE A 182 5.45 15.99 -1.48
CA ILE A 182 5.60 15.98 -2.96
C ILE A 182 6.77 15.09 -3.39
N LEU A 183 7.97 15.30 -2.85
CA LEU A 183 9.15 14.56 -3.29
C LEU A 183 9.08 13.06 -2.98
N PRO A 184 8.72 12.63 -1.77
CA PRO A 184 8.45 11.22 -1.46
C PRO A 184 7.39 10.60 -2.36
N SER A 185 6.28 11.32 -2.61
CA SER A 185 5.18 10.84 -3.44
C SER A 185 5.56 10.69 -4.90
N ILE A 186 6.32 11.65 -5.48
CA ILE A 186 6.87 11.54 -6.83
C ILE A 186 7.80 10.34 -6.92
N THR A 187 8.72 10.20 -5.96
CA THR A 187 9.65 9.06 -5.91
C THR A 187 8.91 7.73 -5.98
N LEU A 188 7.92 7.58 -5.12
CA LEU A 188 7.15 6.35 -5.02
C LEU A 188 6.22 6.15 -6.22
N SER A 189 5.68 7.23 -6.82
CA SER A 189 4.75 7.15 -7.94
C SER A 189 5.38 6.63 -9.24
N VAL A 190 6.69 6.76 -9.45
CA VAL A 190 7.37 6.36 -10.70
C VAL A 190 7.09 4.90 -11.06
N ILE A 191 7.19 3.98 -10.09
CA ILE A 191 6.93 2.55 -10.32
C ILE A 191 5.45 2.30 -10.65
N TYR A 192 4.52 3.03 -10.00
CA TYR A 192 3.08 2.89 -10.26
C TYR A 192 2.67 3.54 -11.58
N ILE A 193 3.29 4.66 -11.96
CA ILE A 193 3.13 5.26 -13.30
C ILE A 193 3.54 4.25 -14.36
N ALA A 194 4.70 3.61 -14.20
CA ALA A 194 5.19 2.60 -15.13
C ALA A 194 4.21 1.42 -15.26
N LEU A 195 3.66 0.93 -14.14
CA LEU A 195 2.71 -0.17 -14.11
C LEU A 195 1.37 0.20 -14.77
N ILE A 196 0.75 1.27 -14.28
CA ILE A 196 -0.59 1.70 -14.70
C ILE A 196 -0.57 2.15 -16.17
N ALA A 197 0.43 2.92 -16.60
CA ALA A 197 0.53 3.39 -17.98
C ALA A 197 0.67 2.23 -18.98
N ARG A 198 1.46 1.20 -18.63
CA ARG A 198 1.62 0.01 -19.46
C ARG A 198 0.31 -0.77 -19.62
N VAL A 199 -0.42 -0.99 -18.54
CA VAL A 199 -1.71 -1.70 -18.59
C VAL A 199 -2.76 -0.85 -19.31
N THR A 200 -2.84 0.45 -19.00
CA THR A 200 -3.74 1.39 -19.71
C THR A 200 -3.49 1.37 -21.19
N ARG A 201 -2.23 1.46 -21.62
CA ARG A 201 -1.85 1.41 -23.03
C ARG A 201 -2.29 0.10 -23.68
N ALA A 202 -2.03 -1.05 -23.05
CA ALA A 202 -2.39 -2.36 -23.59
C ALA A 202 -3.91 -2.49 -23.76
N SER A 203 -4.68 -2.17 -22.72
CA SER A 203 -6.15 -2.29 -22.74
C SER A 203 -6.80 -1.31 -23.73
N VAL A 204 -6.28 -0.10 -23.85
CA VAL A 204 -6.81 0.89 -24.80
C VAL A 204 -6.46 0.50 -26.26
N VAL A 205 -5.27 -0.08 -26.52
CA VAL A 205 -4.93 -0.61 -27.87
C VAL A 205 -5.89 -1.73 -28.26
N GLU A 206 -6.17 -2.65 -27.35
CA GLU A 206 -7.13 -3.73 -27.58
C GLU A 206 -8.53 -3.17 -27.89
N ALA A 207 -9.03 -2.26 -27.06
CA ALA A 207 -10.31 -1.60 -27.27
C ALA A 207 -10.39 -0.85 -28.61
N LEU A 208 -9.32 -0.18 -29.05
CA LEU A 208 -9.27 0.52 -30.34
C LEU A 208 -9.35 -0.40 -31.55
N GLY A 209 -9.08 -1.70 -31.39
CA GLY A 209 -9.22 -2.73 -32.42
C GLY A 209 -10.64 -3.23 -32.66
N GLU A 210 -11.57 -2.94 -31.75
CA GLU A 210 -12.93 -3.46 -31.73
C GLU A 210 -13.85 -2.83 -32.80
N ASP A 211 -14.86 -3.59 -33.27
CA ASP A 211 -15.78 -3.16 -34.33
C ASP A 211 -16.67 -1.96 -33.94
N TYR A 212 -17.00 -1.82 -32.66
CA TYR A 212 -17.76 -0.64 -32.19
C TYR A 212 -16.98 0.67 -32.33
N ILE A 213 -15.65 0.64 -32.28
CA ILE A 213 -14.78 1.79 -32.53
C ILE A 213 -14.81 2.16 -34.02
N ARG A 214 -14.76 1.17 -34.93
CA ARG A 214 -14.90 1.41 -36.36
C ARG A 214 -16.25 2.04 -36.67
N THR A 215 -17.31 1.57 -36.04
CA THR A 215 -18.66 2.15 -36.16
C THR A 215 -18.71 3.60 -35.64
N ALA A 216 -18.07 3.88 -34.50
CA ALA A 216 -18.01 5.24 -33.94
C ALA A 216 -17.30 6.21 -34.91
N ARG A 217 -16.17 5.80 -35.49
CA ARG A 217 -15.44 6.59 -36.49
C ARG A 217 -16.25 6.76 -37.77
N ALA A 218 -16.94 5.72 -38.26
CA ALA A 218 -17.81 5.81 -39.45
C ALA A 218 -18.99 6.79 -39.26
N LYS A 219 -19.45 6.99 -38.01
CA LYS A 219 -20.45 7.99 -37.64
C LYS A 219 -19.88 9.41 -37.48
N GLY A 220 -18.59 9.62 -37.80
CA GLY A 220 -17.95 10.94 -37.75
C GLY A 220 -17.61 11.46 -36.36
N LEU A 221 -17.54 10.60 -35.34
CA LEU A 221 -17.13 11.03 -34.01
C LEU A 221 -15.67 11.51 -34.00
N PRO A 222 -15.36 12.63 -33.33
CA PRO A 222 -13.99 13.10 -33.19
C PRO A 222 -13.12 12.11 -32.40
N GLU A 223 -11.86 11.98 -32.78
CA GLU A 223 -10.94 10.99 -32.22
C GLU A 223 -10.80 11.12 -30.69
N SER A 224 -10.84 12.33 -30.14
CA SER A 224 -10.82 12.55 -28.68
C SER A 224 -12.00 11.88 -27.97
N ARG A 225 -13.20 11.91 -28.57
CA ARG A 225 -14.39 11.25 -28.02
C ARG A 225 -14.29 9.73 -28.18
N VAL A 226 -13.75 9.25 -29.28
CA VAL A 226 -13.47 7.83 -29.51
C VAL A 226 -12.51 7.30 -28.43
N LEU A 227 -11.43 8.03 -28.17
CA LEU A 227 -10.44 7.64 -27.15
C LEU A 227 -10.98 7.64 -25.74
N VAL A 228 -11.64 8.73 -25.31
CA VAL A 228 -12.04 8.90 -23.91
C VAL A 228 -13.37 8.19 -23.63
N ALA A 229 -14.41 8.45 -24.42
CA ALA A 229 -15.75 7.95 -24.15
C ALA A 229 -15.98 6.50 -24.60
N HIS A 230 -15.22 5.99 -25.56
CA HIS A 230 -15.40 4.63 -26.07
C HIS A 230 -14.26 3.70 -25.70
N ALA A 231 -13.00 4.04 -26.02
CA ALA A 231 -11.89 3.14 -25.77
C ALA A 231 -11.53 3.08 -24.26
N LEU A 232 -11.24 4.23 -23.63
CA LEU A 232 -10.86 4.29 -22.21
C LEU A 232 -11.98 3.80 -21.30
N ALA A 233 -13.23 4.18 -21.56
CA ALA A 233 -14.38 3.74 -20.75
C ALA A 233 -14.54 2.20 -20.78
N ASN A 234 -14.35 1.55 -21.93
CA ASN A 234 -14.41 0.09 -22.02
C ASN A 234 -13.14 -0.61 -21.49
N SER A 235 -12.05 0.13 -21.34
CA SER A 235 -10.80 -0.35 -20.69
C SER A 235 -10.77 -0.10 -19.18
N ALA A 236 -11.86 0.43 -18.58
CA ALA A 236 -11.85 0.86 -17.17
C ALA A 236 -11.59 -0.30 -16.20
N VAL A 237 -12.15 -1.49 -16.44
CA VAL A 237 -12.00 -2.64 -15.54
C VAL A 237 -10.52 -3.06 -15.37
N PRO A 238 -9.74 -3.35 -16.43
CA PRO A 238 -8.32 -3.65 -16.29
C PRO A 238 -7.52 -2.52 -15.63
N ILE A 239 -7.86 -1.26 -15.94
CA ILE A 239 -7.17 -0.08 -15.39
C ILE A 239 -7.44 0.02 -13.87
N VAL A 240 -8.68 -0.08 -13.44
CA VAL A 240 -9.02 -0.04 -12.00
C VAL A 240 -8.44 -1.24 -11.26
N THR A 241 -8.40 -2.41 -11.89
CA THR A 241 -7.74 -3.59 -11.34
C THR A 241 -6.26 -3.32 -11.04
N VAL A 242 -5.52 -2.79 -12.01
CA VAL A 242 -4.09 -2.50 -11.81
C VAL A 242 -3.86 -1.36 -10.81
N ILE A 243 -4.74 -0.37 -10.74
CA ILE A 243 -4.70 0.66 -9.69
C ILE A 243 -4.88 0.01 -8.32
N GLY A 244 -5.84 -0.88 -8.15
CA GLY A 244 -6.06 -1.63 -6.91
C GLY A 244 -4.85 -2.49 -6.49
N ILE A 245 -4.26 -3.21 -7.44
CA ILE A 245 -3.00 -3.94 -7.22
C ILE A 245 -1.90 -2.95 -6.81
N GLY A 246 -1.81 -1.79 -7.45
CA GLY A 246 -0.87 -0.74 -7.10
C GLY A 246 -1.03 -0.24 -5.66
N VAL A 247 -2.27 0.01 -5.22
CA VAL A 247 -2.57 0.41 -3.83
C VAL A 247 -2.15 -0.69 -2.84
N ALA A 248 -2.39 -1.95 -3.17
CA ALA A 248 -1.96 -3.07 -2.34
C ALA A 248 -0.43 -3.17 -2.23
N LEU A 249 0.29 -2.99 -3.35
CA LEU A 249 1.76 -2.99 -3.39
C LEU A 249 2.39 -1.77 -2.71
N LEU A 250 1.64 -0.65 -2.60
CA LEU A 250 2.11 0.55 -1.89
C LEU A 250 2.51 0.25 -0.46
N ILE A 251 1.84 -0.68 0.23
CA ILE A 251 2.14 -1.07 1.60
C ILE A 251 3.63 -1.42 1.75
N GLY A 252 4.20 -2.21 0.82
CA GLY A 252 5.63 -2.54 0.82
C GLY A 252 6.54 -1.37 0.43
N GLY A 253 6.15 -0.57 -0.58
CA GLY A 253 6.93 0.56 -1.07
C GLY A 253 7.01 1.74 -0.10
N VAL A 254 5.94 1.96 0.66
CA VAL A 254 5.87 3.02 1.69
C VAL A 254 6.93 2.83 2.77
N VAL A 255 7.21 1.58 3.19
CA VAL A 255 8.22 1.28 4.24
C VAL A 255 9.59 1.88 3.90
N VAL A 256 10.06 1.65 2.67
CA VAL A 256 11.36 2.14 2.21
C VAL A 256 11.36 3.67 2.09
N THR A 257 10.31 4.21 1.49
CA THR A 257 10.19 5.66 1.26
C THR A 257 10.09 6.44 2.58
N GLU A 258 9.29 5.97 3.54
CA GLU A 258 9.19 6.58 4.86
C GLU A 258 10.52 6.55 5.60
N SER A 259 11.29 5.48 5.47
CA SER A 259 12.62 5.37 6.09
C SER A 259 13.62 6.35 5.48
N VAL A 260 13.69 6.44 4.14
CA VAL A 260 14.63 7.34 3.45
C VAL A 260 14.30 8.81 3.70
N TYR A 261 13.03 9.18 3.64
CA TYR A 261 12.58 10.57 3.85
C TYR A 261 12.30 10.91 5.32
N ALA A 262 12.60 10.01 6.26
CA ALA A 262 12.36 10.18 7.70
C ALA A 262 10.90 10.58 8.03
N ILE A 263 9.93 10.02 7.31
CA ILE A 263 8.51 10.22 7.56
C ILE A 263 8.09 9.30 8.70
N PRO A 264 7.44 9.81 9.77
CA PRO A 264 7.05 9.01 10.92
C PRO A 264 5.74 8.23 10.64
N GLY A 265 5.76 7.31 9.69
CA GLY A 265 4.62 6.50 9.31
C GLY A 265 4.67 5.06 9.83
N LEU A 266 3.67 4.25 9.41
CA LEU A 266 3.52 2.84 9.80
C LEU A 266 4.61 1.95 9.21
N GLY A 267 5.09 2.25 8.00
CA GLY A 267 6.18 1.51 7.39
C GLY A 267 7.47 1.65 8.18
N ARG A 268 7.83 2.87 8.58
CA ARG A 268 8.99 3.12 9.45
C ARG A 268 8.78 2.48 10.83
N LEU A 269 7.59 2.58 11.41
CA LEU A 269 7.27 1.90 12.66
C LEU A 269 7.51 0.40 12.57
N THR A 270 7.19 -0.22 11.43
CA THR A 270 7.46 -1.65 11.20
C THR A 270 8.96 -1.95 11.28
N VAL A 271 9.79 -1.14 10.62
CA VAL A 271 11.25 -1.30 10.65
C VAL A 271 11.79 -1.14 12.09
N ASP A 272 11.38 -0.07 12.77
CA ASP A 272 11.81 0.22 14.13
C ASP A 272 11.41 -0.93 15.08
N ALA A 273 10.18 -1.46 14.95
CA ALA A 273 9.68 -2.57 15.74
C ALA A 273 10.44 -3.88 15.48
N VAL A 274 10.79 -4.16 14.21
CA VAL A 274 11.59 -5.35 13.83
C VAL A 274 12.98 -5.28 14.44
N LEU A 275 13.65 -4.13 14.32
CA LEU A 275 15.00 -3.91 14.88
C LEU A 275 15.00 -4.01 16.41
N ALA A 276 13.94 -3.51 17.06
CA ALA A 276 13.76 -3.56 18.51
C ALA A 276 13.20 -4.92 19.01
N ARG A 277 12.85 -5.86 18.11
CA ARG A 277 12.15 -7.12 18.42
C ARG A 277 10.85 -6.90 19.20
N ASP A 278 10.14 -5.82 18.89
CA ASP A 278 8.88 -5.46 19.51
C ASP A 278 7.71 -6.22 18.86
N PHE A 279 7.54 -7.45 19.27
CA PHE A 279 6.59 -8.38 18.67
C PHE A 279 5.13 -7.90 18.69
N PRO A 280 4.59 -7.31 19.78
CA PRO A 280 3.23 -6.80 19.76
C PRO A 280 3.02 -5.75 18.68
N THR A 281 3.98 -4.82 18.51
CA THR A 281 3.92 -3.80 17.47
C THR A 281 4.02 -4.41 16.08
N ILE A 282 4.93 -5.37 15.86
CA ILE A 282 5.05 -6.07 14.56
C ILE A 282 3.72 -6.77 14.23
N GLN A 283 3.15 -7.52 15.16
CA GLN A 283 1.88 -8.22 14.97
C GLN A 283 0.74 -7.25 14.67
N GLY A 284 0.61 -6.18 15.45
CA GLY A 284 -0.43 -5.18 15.28
C GLY A 284 -0.36 -4.48 13.92
N VAL A 285 0.84 -4.08 13.46
CA VAL A 285 1.02 -3.41 12.18
C VAL A 285 0.77 -4.36 11.00
N ILE A 286 1.22 -5.62 11.06
CA ILE A 286 0.95 -6.62 10.01
C ILE A 286 -0.57 -6.88 9.90
N LEU A 287 -1.26 -7.05 11.02
CA LEU A 287 -2.72 -7.21 11.04
C LEU A 287 -3.44 -5.99 10.47
N PHE A 288 -3.00 -4.79 10.83
CA PHE A 288 -3.54 -3.54 10.30
C PHE A 288 -3.35 -3.45 8.77
N PHE A 289 -2.16 -3.70 8.26
CA PHE A 289 -1.91 -3.71 6.81
C PHE A 289 -2.72 -4.79 6.10
N SER A 290 -2.90 -5.96 6.71
CA SER A 290 -3.74 -7.02 6.15
C SER A 290 -5.20 -6.62 6.08
N LEU A 291 -5.71 -5.91 7.08
CA LEU A 291 -7.06 -5.34 7.06
C LEU A 291 -7.20 -4.28 5.96
N VAL A 292 -6.24 -3.37 5.83
CA VAL A 292 -6.23 -2.35 4.76
C VAL A 292 -6.22 -3.03 3.38
N TYR A 293 -5.40 -4.07 3.20
CA TYR A 293 -5.35 -4.85 1.97
C TYR A 293 -6.72 -5.46 1.61
N VAL A 294 -7.39 -6.06 2.59
CA VAL A 294 -8.75 -6.63 2.42
C VAL A 294 -9.76 -5.55 2.04
N VAL A 295 -9.72 -4.40 2.72
CA VAL A 295 -10.62 -3.27 2.42
C VAL A 295 -10.39 -2.73 1.01
N VAL A 296 -9.12 -2.55 0.60
CA VAL A 296 -8.78 -2.09 -0.74
C VAL A 296 -9.30 -3.06 -1.81
N ASN A 297 -9.07 -4.38 -1.64
CA ASN A 297 -9.58 -5.36 -2.59
C ASN A 297 -11.12 -5.35 -2.67
N LEU A 298 -11.80 -5.22 -1.52
CA LEU A 298 -13.25 -5.09 -1.50
C LEU A 298 -13.73 -3.85 -2.26
N LEU A 299 -13.06 -2.71 -2.10
CA LEU A 299 -13.39 -1.47 -2.83
C LEU A 299 -13.18 -1.64 -4.34
N VAL A 300 -12.12 -2.32 -4.75
CA VAL A 300 -11.85 -2.66 -6.15
C VAL A 300 -12.96 -3.56 -6.71
N ASP A 301 -13.33 -4.62 -5.99
CA ASP A 301 -14.43 -5.51 -6.41
C ASP A 301 -15.78 -4.79 -6.53
N ILE A 302 -16.07 -3.89 -5.59
CA ILE A 302 -17.28 -3.06 -5.64
C ILE A 302 -17.24 -2.12 -6.85
N SER A 303 -16.06 -1.57 -7.19
CA SER A 303 -15.91 -0.67 -8.33
C SER A 303 -16.23 -1.34 -9.68
N TYR A 304 -15.99 -2.66 -9.81
CA TYR A 304 -16.36 -3.40 -11.02
C TYR A 304 -17.86 -3.40 -11.30
N VAL A 305 -18.70 -3.45 -10.27
CA VAL A 305 -20.16 -3.42 -10.41
C VAL A 305 -20.63 -2.10 -11.01
N PHE A 306 -19.92 -1.00 -10.73
CA PHE A 306 -20.23 0.32 -11.28
C PHE A 306 -19.65 0.53 -12.68
N LEU A 307 -18.52 -0.11 -12.99
CA LEU A 307 -17.79 0.08 -14.25
C LEU A 307 -18.31 -0.83 -15.37
N ASP A 308 -18.76 -2.04 -15.04
CA ASP A 308 -19.32 -2.99 -16.00
C ASP A 308 -20.72 -3.46 -15.58
N PRO A 309 -21.79 -2.86 -16.15
CA PRO A 309 -23.16 -3.28 -15.86
C PRO A 309 -23.51 -4.71 -16.27
N ARG A 310 -22.65 -5.37 -17.06
CA ARG A 310 -22.81 -6.77 -17.50
C ARG A 310 -22.45 -7.76 -16.39
N ILE A 311 -21.69 -7.33 -15.41
CA ILE A 311 -21.34 -8.11 -14.22
C ILE A 311 -22.58 -8.10 -13.30
N ARG A 312 -23.58 -8.92 -13.63
CA ARG A 312 -24.74 -9.20 -12.77
C ARG A 312 -24.49 -10.52 -12.07
N TYR A 313 -24.38 -10.48 -10.75
CA TYR A 313 -24.31 -11.66 -9.90
C TYR A 313 -25.65 -11.93 -9.22
#